data_e0bf94b151baf80207179944bf9baba5
#
_entry.id   e0bf94b151baf80207179944bf9baba5
#
_cell.length_a   1.000
_cell.length_b   1.000
_cell.length_c   1.000
_cell.angle_alpha   90.00
_cell.angle_beta   90.00
_cell.angle_gamma   90.00
#
_symmetry.space_group_name_H-M   'P 1'
#
loop_
_entity.id
_entity.type
_entity.pdbx_description
1 polymer ?
#
loop_
_entity_poly.entity_id
_entity_poly.type
_entity_poly.pdbx_seq_one_letter_code
_entity_poly.pdbx_strand_id
1 'polypeptide(L)'
;SVDFVVGLTQTEAHLAQIIEAIAPQGKFGLIDDPAVLDITPFKRKSVSLHWELMFTRSLFATEDMIGQHQLLNEVAALVDAGLLRSTLAEHFGSINAHNLQRAHALLESGRTRGKVVLENWD
;
A
#
# COMPACT_ATOMS: atom_id res chain seq x y z
N SER A 1 3.92 6.22 -22.04
CA SER A 1 2.66 6.20 -21.24
C SER A 1 2.33 4.78 -20.83
N VAL A 2 1.63 4.63 -19.73
CA VAL A 2 1.21 3.36 -19.15
C VAL A 2 -0.30 3.33 -18.97
N ASP A 3 -0.91 2.16 -19.11
CA ASP A 3 -2.38 2.03 -19.04
C ASP A 3 -2.89 2.01 -17.57
N PHE A 4 -2.05 1.59 -16.64
CA PHE A 4 -2.39 1.50 -15.22
C PHE A 4 -1.34 2.19 -14.38
N VAL A 5 -1.78 2.97 -13.41
CA VAL A 5 -0.94 3.55 -12.35
C VAL A 5 -1.57 3.23 -11.00
N VAL A 6 -0.76 2.85 -10.04
CA VAL A 6 -1.19 2.62 -8.66
C VAL A 6 -0.40 3.54 -7.72
N GLY A 7 -1.11 4.44 -7.05
CA GLY A 7 -0.58 5.31 -6.01
C GLY A 7 -0.62 4.60 -4.66
N LEU A 8 0.54 4.25 -4.13
CA LEU A 8 0.68 3.52 -2.86
C LEU A 8 1.09 4.42 -1.71
N THR A 9 1.68 5.58 -2.02
CA THR A 9 2.14 6.57 -1.03
C THR A 9 2.50 7.88 -1.73
N GLN A 10 2.35 8.99 -1.02
CA GLN A 10 2.72 10.35 -1.47
C GLN A 10 2.14 10.73 -2.85
N THR A 11 0.93 10.28 -3.15
CA THR A 11 0.25 10.53 -4.42
C THR A 11 0.17 12.02 -4.75
N GLU A 12 -0.13 12.86 -3.76
CA GLU A 12 -0.23 14.32 -3.95
C GLU A 12 1.09 14.91 -4.48
N ALA A 13 2.24 14.50 -3.92
CA ALA A 13 3.55 14.99 -4.34
C ALA A 13 3.94 14.56 -5.76
N HIS A 14 3.39 13.44 -6.23
CA HIS A 14 3.71 12.85 -7.54
C HIS A 14 2.60 13.02 -8.58
N LEU A 15 1.53 13.74 -8.25
CA LEU A 15 0.34 13.82 -9.10
C LEU A 15 0.65 14.31 -10.53
N ALA A 16 1.51 15.31 -10.68
CA ALA A 16 1.88 15.84 -11.98
C ALA A 16 2.56 14.78 -12.88
N GLN A 17 3.49 14.00 -12.31
CA GLN A 17 4.16 12.91 -13.01
C GLN A 17 3.21 11.77 -13.36
N ILE A 18 2.26 11.46 -12.48
CA ILE A 18 1.21 10.46 -12.72
C ILE A 18 0.35 10.89 -13.92
N ILE A 19 -0.10 12.15 -13.93
CA ILE A 19 -0.92 12.70 -15.02
C ILE A 19 -0.15 12.64 -16.34
N GLU A 20 1.14 12.93 -16.34
CA GLU A 20 1.97 12.85 -17.53
C GLU A 20 2.14 11.41 -18.03
N ALA A 21 2.46 10.48 -17.12
CA ALA A 21 2.79 9.10 -17.43
C ALA A 21 1.60 8.26 -17.91
N ILE A 22 0.41 8.50 -17.35
CA ILE A 22 -0.78 7.68 -17.66
C ILE A 22 -1.27 7.90 -19.10
N ALA A 23 -1.64 6.82 -19.76
CA ALA A 23 -2.21 6.87 -21.10
C ALA A 23 -3.63 7.45 -21.14
N PRO A 24 -4.08 7.98 -22.29
CA PRO A 24 -5.50 8.26 -22.49
C PRO A 24 -6.35 7.01 -22.22
N GLN A 25 -7.48 7.21 -21.51
CA GLN A 25 -8.40 6.15 -21.04
C GLN A 25 -7.76 5.16 -20.06
N GLY A 26 -6.61 5.51 -19.48
CA GLY A 26 -5.94 4.73 -18.45
C GLY A 26 -6.72 4.67 -17.14
N LYS A 27 -6.26 3.82 -16.22
CA LYS A 27 -6.86 3.64 -14.89
C LYS A 27 -5.86 4.01 -13.82
N PHE A 28 -6.28 4.88 -12.91
CA PHE A 28 -5.50 5.28 -11.75
C PHE A 28 -6.16 4.77 -10.47
N GLY A 29 -5.51 3.81 -9.81
CA GLY A 29 -5.91 3.33 -8.49
C GLY A 29 -5.06 3.96 -7.41
N LEU A 30 -5.65 4.30 -6.26
CA LEU A 30 -4.90 4.80 -5.12
C LEU A 30 -5.43 4.29 -3.78
N ILE A 31 -4.52 4.12 -2.84
CA ILE A 31 -4.77 3.60 -1.49
C ILE A 31 -4.34 4.56 -0.39
N ASP A 32 -3.53 5.58 -0.69
CA ASP A 32 -3.13 6.58 0.30
C ASP A 32 -4.20 7.68 0.47
N ASP A 33 -4.06 8.47 1.51
CA ASP A 33 -5.03 9.46 1.97
C ASP A 33 -4.51 10.90 1.75
N PRO A 34 -4.44 11.39 0.50
CA PRO A 34 -4.05 12.78 0.26
C PRO A 34 -5.07 13.74 0.86
N ALA A 35 -4.59 14.82 1.47
CA ALA A 35 -5.47 15.84 2.05
C ALA A 35 -6.35 16.49 0.99
N VAL A 36 -5.80 16.72 -0.19
CA VAL A 36 -6.48 17.24 -1.39
C VAL A 36 -5.93 16.54 -2.62
N LEU A 37 -6.79 16.15 -3.53
CA LEU A 37 -6.40 15.58 -4.81
C LEU A 37 -7.16 16.28 -5.94
N ASP A 38 -6.47 17.13 -6.72
CA ASP A 38 -7.06 17.73 -7.91
C ASP A 38 -7.05 16.74 -9.08
N ILE A 39 -8.20 16.13 -9.33
CA ILE A 39 -8.38 15.15 -10.42
C ILE A 39 -8.76 15.81 -11.76
N THR A 40 -8.98 17.12 -11.77
CA THR A 40 -9.41 17.85 -12.99
C THR A 40 -8.50 17.63 -14.20
N PRO A 41 -7.15 17.61 -14.04
CA PRO A 41 -6.24 17.39 -15.17
C PRO A 41 -6.39 16.03 -15.86
N PHE A 42 -6.88 15.01 -15.16
CA PHE A 42 -7.13 13.68 -15.74
C PHE A 42 -8.23 13.68 -16.82
N LYS A 43 -9.13 14.68 -16.77
CA LYS A 43 -10.24 14.81 -17.72
C LYS A 43 -9.76 14.83 -19.18
N ARG A 44 -8.64 15.47 -19.49
CA ARG A 44 -8.12 15.54 -20.86
C ARG A 44 -7.81 14.17 -21.47
N LYS A 45 -7.47 13.21 -20.59
CA LYS A 45 -7.13 11.84 -21.00
C LYS A 45 -8.26 10.84 -20.72
N SER A 46 -9.42 11.30 -20.23
CA SER A 46 -10.56 10.45 -19.84
C SER A 46 -10.13 9.31 -18.89
N VAL A 47 -9.25 9.60 -17.94
CA VAL A 47 -8.74 8.63 -16.97
C VAL A 47 -9.84 8.28 -15.97
N SER A 48 -9.98 7.01 -15.62
CA SER A 48 -10.84 6.58 -14.52
C SER A 48 -10.05 6.48 -13.23
N LEU A 49 -10.65 6.99 -12.13
CA LEU A 49 -10.08 6.93 -10.79
C LEU A 49 -10.76 5.82 -9.99
N HIS A 50 -9.94 5.04 -9.26
CA HIS A 50 -10.39 3.94 -8.43
C HIS A 50 -9.80 4.09 -7.03
N TRP A 51 -10.66 4.27 -6.04
CA TRP A 51 -10.27 4.20 -4.63
C TRP A 51 -10.21 2.77 -4.16
N GLU A 52 -9.23 2.47 -3.33
CA GLU A 52 -9.16 1.20 -2.60
C GLU A 52 -8.95 1.48 -1.11
N LEU A 53 -9.85 0.96 -0.30
CA LEU A 53 -9.72 0.95 1.14
C LEU A 53 -9.95 -0.48 1.63
N MET A 54 -8.92 -1.07 2.23
CA MET A 54 -8.94 -2.47 2.71
C MET A 54 -10.09 -2.77 3.69
N PHE A 55 -10.59 -1.76 4.38
CA PHE A 55 -11.66 -1.92 5.38
C PHE A 55 -13.08 -1.71 4.85
N THR A 56 -13.25 -1.32 3.59
CA THR A 56 -14.59 -1.03 3.03
C THR A 56 -15.56 -2.20 3.22
N ARG A 57 -15.11 -3.41 2.92
CA ARG A 57 -15.94 -4.61 3.04
C ARG A 57 -16.44 -4.85 4.47
N SER A 58 -15.56 -4.72 5.46
CA SER A 58 -15.91 -4.91 6.87
C SER A 58 -16.67 -3.73 7.45
N LEU A 59 -16.32 -2.49 7.09
CA LEU A 59 -17.01 -1.28 7.58
C LEU A 59 -18.47 -1.21 7.14
N PHE A 60 -18.75 -1.63 5.92
CA PHE A 60 -20.09 -1.57 5.33
C PHE A 60 -20.80 -2.92 5.28
N ALA A 61 -20.19 -3.98 5.83
CA ALA A 61 -20.73 -5.35 5.81
C ALA A 61 -21.23 -5.74 4.41
N THR A 62 -20.40 -5.54 3.39
CA THR A 62 -20.76 -5.82 2.00
C THR A 62 -20.99 -7.32 1.77
N GLU A 63 -21.76 -7.68 0.75
CA GLU A 63 -22.07 -9.07 0.43
C GLU A 63 -20.81 -9.92 0.15
N ASP A 64 -19.75 -9.29 -0.35
CA ASP A 64 -18.46 -9.91 -0.65
C ASP A 64 -17.44 -9.79 0.49
N MET A 65 -17.85 -9.50 1.73
CA MET A 65 -16.96 -9.31 2.87
C MET A 65 -15.99 -10.48 3.09
N ILE A 66 -16.42 -11.69 2.78
CA ILE A 66 -15.59 -12.91 2.86
C ILE A 66 -14.37 -12.87 1.92
N GLY A 67 -14.39 -12.04 0.87
CA GLY A 67 -13.33 -11.95 -0.14
C GLY A 67 -11.96 -11.58 0.44
N GLN A 68 -11.92 -10.74 1.49
CA GLN A 68 -10.65 -10.40 2.15
C GLN A 68 -10.04 -11.60 2.88
N HIS A 69 -10.86 -12.40 3.56
CA HIS A 69 -10.42 -13.64 4.21
C HIS A 69 -9.85 -14.62 3.18
N GLN A 70 -10.55 -14.80 2.06
CA GLN A 70 -10.09 -15.69 0.98
C GLN A 70 -8.76 -15.23 0.39
N LEU A 71 -8.62 -13.92 0.10
CA LEU A 71 -7.39 -13.33 -0.41
C LEU A 71 -6.20 -13.53 0.55
N LEU A 72 -6.41 -13.27 1.84
CA LEU A 72 -5.34 -13.40 2.85
C LEU A 72 -4.90 -14.86 3.03
N ASN A 73 -5.84 -15.81 2.97
CA ASN A 73 -5.50 -17.23 3.01
C ASN A 73 -4.73 -17.68 1.77
N GLU A 74 -5.09 -17.16 0.59
CA GLU A 74 -4.35 -17.44 -0.64
C GLU A 74 -2.92 -16.88 -0.55
N VAL A 75 -2.75 -15.64 -0.08
CA VAL A 75 -1.43 -15.03 0.12
C VAL A 75 -0.60 -15.86 1.11
N ALA A 76 -1.17 -16.29 2.23
CA ALA A 76 -0.48 -17.12 3.20
C ALA A 76 0.01 -18.44 2.56
N ALA A 77 -0.86 -19.12 1.83
CA ALA A 77 -0.49 -20.36 1.14
C ALA A 77 0.62 -20.15 0.09
N LEU A 78 0.60 -19.03 -0.64
CA LEU A 78 1.64 -18.71 -1.62
C LEU A 78 2.98 -18.38 -0.96
N VAL A 79 2.98 -17.74 0.21
CA VAL A 79 4.19 -17.50 1.00
C VAL A 79 4.76 -18.82 1.52
N ASP A 80 3.92 -19.68 2.10
CA ASP A 80 4.33 -21.00 2.62
C ASP A 80 4.90 -21.91 1.52
N ALA A 81 4.34 -21.81 0.32
CA ALA A 81 4.85 -22.52 -0.85
C ALA A 81 6.12 -21.91 -1.46
N GLY A 82 6.62 -20.79 -0.94
CA GLY A 82 7.79 -20.07 -1.48
C GLY A 82 7.56 -19.38 -2.82
N LEU A 83 6.29 -19.24 -3.26
CA LEU A 83 5.92 -18.58 -4.52
C LEU A 83 5.87 -17.06 -4.35
N LEU A 84 5.58 -16.56 -3.15
CA LEU A 84 5.70 -15.16 -2.78
C LEU A 84 6.85 -14.98 -1.78
N ARG A 85 7.68 -13.98 -2.07
CA ARG A 85 8.79 -13.60 -1.20
C ARG A 85 8.30 -12.70 -0.09
N SER A 86 8.66 -13.00 1.17
CA SER A 86 8.44 -12.10 2.30
C SER A 86 9.15 -10.77 2.09
N THR A 87 8.52 -9.69 2.55
CA THR A 87 9.10 -8.35 2.59
C THR A 87 9.89 -8.07 3.87
N LEU A 88 10.06 -9.05 4.73
CA LEU A 88 10.92 -8.96 5.93
C LEU A 88 12.35 -8.62 5.51
N ALA A 89 12.87 -7.50 6.02
CA ALA A 89 14.21 -7.03 5.75
C ALA A 89 15.14 -7.09 6.97
N GLU A 90 14.63 -6.69 8.14
CA GLU A 90 15.41 -6.59 9.35
C GLU A 90 14.64 -7.14 10.56
N HIS A 91 15.39 -7.81 11.43
CA HIS A 91 14.90 -8.30 12.72
C HIS A 91 15.62 -7.56 13.85
N PHE A 92 14.87 -6.82 14.66
CA PHE A 92 15.43 -5.95 15.71
C PHE A 92 15.50 -6.60 17.11
N GLY A 93 15.20 -7.90 17.19
CA GLY A 93 15.23 -8.65 18.46
C GLY A 93 13.93 -8.52 19.24
N SER A 94 14.06 -8.59 20.57
CA SER A 94 12.90 -8.59 21.47
C SER A 94 12.09 -7.29 21.44
N ILE A 95 10.81 -7.42 21.75
CA ILE A 95 9.89 -6.29 21.93
C ILE A 95 10.19 -5.65 23.29
N ASN A 96 10.94 -4.56 23.27
CA ASN A 96 11.23 -3.73 24.43
C ASN A 96 11.37 -2.27 24.03
N ALA A 97 11.40 -1.36 25.00
CA ALA A 97 11.42 0.09 24.75
C ALA A 97 12.62 0.52 23.90
N HIS A 98 13.79 -0.04 24.13
CA HIS A 98 15.00 0.29 23.38
C HIS A 98 14.89 -0.10 21.90
N ASN A 99 14.48 -1.32 21.62
CA ASN A 99 14.33 -1.82 20.26
C ASN A 99 13.19 -1.12 19.51
N LEU A 100 12.08 -0.79 20.20
CA LEU A 100 10.99 0.00 19.63
C LEU A 100 11.45 1.40 19.24
N GLN A 101 12.23 2.09 20.08
CA GLN A 101 12.79 3.41 19.74
C GLN A 101 13.66 3.36 18.48
N ARG A 102 14.49 2.33 18.34
CA ARG A 102 15.31 2.11 17.15
C ARG A 102 14.46 1.88 15.90
N ALA A 103 13.41 1.05 16.02
CA ALA A 103 12.50 0.77 14.92
C ALA A 103 11.75 2.04 14.49
N HIS A 104 11.22 2.83 15.42
CA HIS A 104 10.57 4.11 15.15
C HIS A 104 11.52 5.09 14.44
N ALA A 105 12.73 5.25 14.95
CA ALA A 105 13.72 6.16 14.34
C ALA A 105 14.05 5.75 12.88
N LEU A 106 14.15 4.45 12.61
CA LEU A 106 14.37 3.95 11.26
C LEU A 106 13.17 4.25 10.34
N LEU A 107 11.95 3.99 10.80
CA LEU A 107 10.72 4.26 10.02
C LEU A 107 10.57 5.77 9.76
N GLU A 108 10.75 6.61 10.76
CA GLU A 108 10.67 8.07 10.64
C GLU A 108 11.72 8.66 9.69
N SER A 109 12.85 7.98 9.53
CA SER A 109 13.90 8.40 8.58
C SER A 109 13.47 8.33 7.12
N GLY A 110 12.37 7.61 6.80
CA GLY A 110 11.91 7.37 5.43
C GLY A 110 12.85 6.50 4.58
N ARG A 111 13.86 5.86 5.18
CA ARG A 111 14.87 5.06 4.48
C ARG A 111 14.69 3.55 4.64
N THR A 112 13.65 3.14 5.34
CA THR A 112 13.34 1.72 5.55
C THR A 112 13.06 1.02 4.22
N ARG A 113 13.69 -0.12 4.00
CA ARG A 113 13.41 -1.01 2.87
C ARG A 113 12.83 -2.31 3.40
N GLY A 114 11.62 -2.65 2.94
CA GLY A 114 10.89 -3.80 3.46
C GLY A 114 10.38 -3.58 4.89
N LYS A 115 10.12 -4.66 5.61
CA LYS A 115 9.54 -4.65 6.95
C LYS A 115 10.60 -4.88 8.03
N VAL A 116 10.47 -4.16 9.12
CA VAL A 116 11.22 -4.37 10.36
C VAL A 116 10.33 -5.15 11.33
N VAL A 117 10.86 -6.20 11.92
CA VAL A 117 10.12 -7.09 12.81
C VAL A 117 10.82 -7.16 14.17
N LEU A 118 10.02 -7.21 15.22
CA LEU A 118 10.43 -7.57 16.59
C LEU A 118 9.60 -8.77 17.02
N GLU A 119 10.17 -9.66 17.82
CA GLU A 119 9.45 -10.81 18.35
C GLU A 119 9.89 -11.14 19.77
N ASN A 120 9.03 -11.81 20.50
CA ASN A 120 9.19 -12.11 21.93
C ASN A 120 9.25 -10.85 22.81
N TRP A 121 8.87 -11.00 24.06
CA TRP A 121 8.95 -9.96 25.09
C TRP A 121 10.13 -10.22 26.01
N ASP A 122 10.87 -9.17 26.35
CA ASP A 122 11.86 -9.21 27.43
C ASP A 122 11.18 -9.04 28.78
#